data_bc11310d9abb294a59e8c2704c810258
#
_entry.id   bc11310d9abb294a59e8c2704c810258
#
_cell.length_a   1.000
_cell.length_b   1.000
_cell.length_c   1.000
_cell.angle_alpha   90.00
_cell.angle_beta   90.00
_cell.angle_gamma   90.00
#
_symmetry.space_group_name_H-M   'P 1'
#
loop_
_entity.id
_entity.type
_entity.pdbx_description
1 polymer ?
#
loop_
_entity_poly.entity_id
_entity_poly.type
_entity_poly.pdbx_seq_one_letter_code
_entity_poly.pdbx_strand_id
1 'polypeptide(L)'
;MFKVDAASVDEYLRFDPAREQDMRALDALIRAAAPTLSRWFVPGTPAGQPGMTMTMIGYGRYEYTLKTSPTPVSWPILGLALQKNYISLYNSANGDGPAFTCTYDGKLGRARISARGVITMTSLEAVDLQALAELITAIETGLATGELVAR
;
A
#
# COMPACT_ATOMS: atom_id res chain seq x y z
N MET A 1 5.07 17.34 4.48
CA MET A 1 4.94 15.99 3.89
C MET A 1 6.30 15.52 3.39
N PHE A 2 6.65 14.30 3.69
CA PHE A 2 7.88 13.71 3.16
C PHE A 2 7.71 13.41 1.67
N LYS A 3 8.62 13.95 0.85
CA LYS A 3 8.58 13.74 -0.60
C LYS A 3 9.64 12.75 -1.02
N VAL A 4 9.24 11.79 -1.86
CA VAL A 4 10.17 10.89 -2.54
C VAL A 4 10.27 11.38 -3.98
N ASP A 5 11.45 11.87 -4.35
CA ASP A 5 11.75 12.33 -5.70
C ASP A 5 12.13 11.12 -6.56
N ALA A 6 11.14 10.49 -7.13
CA ALA A 6 11.29 9.29 -7.96
C ALA A 6 10.29 9.35 -9.11
N ALA A 7 10.64 8.77 -10.23
CA ALA A 7 9.81 8.69 -11.43
C ALA A 7 9.54 7.25 -11.87
N SER A 8 10.03 6.26 -11.12
CA SER A 8 9.84 4.84 -11.42
C SER A 8 9.86 4.02 -10.13
N VAL A 9 9.40 2.78 -10.23
CA VAL A 9 9.44 1.84 -9.10
C VAL A 9 10.87 1.63 -8.62
N ASP A 10 11.83 1.43 -9.53
CA ASP A 10 13.21 1.21 -9.14
C ASP A 10 13.82 2.41 -8.41
N GLU A 11 13.57 3.62 -8.94
CA GLU A 11 14.03 4.84 -8.27
C GLU A 11 13.40 4.99 -6.88
N TYR A 12 12.13 4.63 -6.74
CA TYR A 12 11.45 4.67 -5.45
C TYR A 12 12.06 3.71 -4.44
N LEU A 13 12.33 2.47 -4.87
CA LEU A 13 12.91 1.45 -3.99
C LEU A 13 14.30 1.83 -3.46
N ARG A 14 15.09 2.52 -4.25
CA ARG A 14 16.47 2.92 -3.88
C ARG A 14 16.59 4.36 -3.40
N PHE A 15 15.48 5.08 -3.26
CA PHE A 15 15.50 6.50 -2.88
C PHE A 15 16.21 6.72 -1.55
N ASP A 16 15.96 5.88 -0.56
CA ASP A 16 16.61 5.94 0.75
C ASP A 16 17.55 4.75 0.92
N PRO A 17 18.86 4.96 0.80
CA PRO A 17 19.82 3.86 0.91
C PRO A 17 19.72 3.05 2.21
N ALA A 18 19.35 3.71 3.31
CA ALA A 18 19.21 3.04 4.61
C ALA A 18 18.03 2.08 4.66
N ARG A 19 17.00 2.30 3.83
CA ARG A 19 15.78 1.49 3.82
C ARG A 19 15.59 0.71 2.52
N GLU A 20 16.52 0.79 1.60
CA GLU A 20 16.39 0.11 0.30
C GLU A 20 16.17 -1.39 0.45
N GLN A 21 16.95 -2.05 1.32
CA GLN A 21 16.84 -3.49 1.52
C GLN A 21 15.44 -3.87 2.02
N ASP A 22 14.92 -3.14 3.00
CA ASP A 22 13.59 -3.38 3.53
C ASP A 22 12.50 -3.13 2.48
N MET A 23 12.63 -2.06 1.71
CA MET A 23 11.68 -1.75 0.66
C MET A 23 11.66 -2.83 -0.42
N ARG A 24 12.82 -3.32 -0.83
CA ARG A 24 12.89 -4.42 -1.82
C ARG A 24 12.34 -5.72 -1.27
N ALA A 25 12.57 -6.00 0.00
CA ALA A 25 12.02 -7.20 0.64
C ALA A 25 10.49 -7.13 0.72
N LEU A 26 9.94 -5.98 1.09
CA LEU A 26 8.48 -5.78 1.12
C LEU A 26 7.86 -5.88 -0.27
N ASP A 27 8.50 -5.26 -1.27
CA ASP A 27 8.05 -5.35 -2.66
C ASP A 27 7.98 -6.82 -3.12
N ALA A 28 9.04 -7.58 -2.85
CA ALA A 28 9.09 -8.99 -3.22
C ALA A 28 8.02 -9.81 -2.49
N LEU A 29 7.81 -9.53 -1.21
CA LEU A 29 6.81 -10.22 -0.40
C LEU A 29 5.39 -9.96 -0.94
N ILE A 30 5.07 -8.71 -1.24
CA ILE A 30 3.74 -8.35 -1.76
C ILE A 30 3.50 -9.02 -3.12
N ARG A 31 4.49 -8.97 -4.00
CA ARG A 31 4.37 -9.58 -5.33
C ARG A 31 4.22 -11.10 -5.28
N ALA A 32 4.87 -11.75 -4.32
CA ALA A 32 4.74 -13.19 -4.13
C ALA A 32 3.39 -13.56 -3.48
N ALA A 33 2.92 -12.76 -2.53
CA ALA A 33 1.68 -13.03 -1.78
C ALA A 33 0.41 -12.71 -2.57
N ALA A 34 0.47 -11.74 -3.49
CA ALA A 34 -0.67 -11.32 -4.32
C ALA A 34 -0.24 -11.15 -5.78
N PRO A 35 0.08 -12.25 -6.48
CA PRO A 35 0.64 -12.18 -7.83
C PRO A 35 -0.32 -11.60 -8.89
N THR A 36 -1.63 -11.57 -8.63
CA THR A 36 -2.60 -11.00 -9.56
C THR A 36 -2.69 -9.48 -9.49
N LEU A 37 -2.13 -8.88 -8.44
CA LEU A 37 -2.11 -7.42 -8.29
C LEU A 37 -0.86 -6.86 -8.98
N SER A 38 -1.04 -6.32 -10.18
CA SER A 38 0.06 -5.81 -11.00
C SER A 38 0.72 -4.59 -10.36
N ARG A 39 2.05 -4.62 -10.28
CA ARG A 39 2.83 -3.51 -9.73
C ARG A 39 2.91 -2.35 -10.72
N TRP A 40 2.79 -1.14 -10.20
CA TRP A 40 2.95 0.08 -10.99
C TRP A 40 3.46 1.23 -10.12
N PHE A 41 4.03 2.23 -10.77
CA PHE A 41 4.44 3.44 -10.07
C PHE A 41 3.27 4.41 -9.99
N VAL A 42 2.94 4.86 -8.77
CA VAL A 42 1.88 5.84 -8.54
C VAL A 42 2.54 7.23 -8.53
N PRO A 43 2.35 8.04 -9.58
CA PRO A 43 3.12 9.28 -9.73
C PRO A 43 2.67 10.43 -8.84
N GLY A 44 1.56 10.26 -8.15
CA GLY A 44 0.94 11.38 -7.44
C GLY A 44 0.24 12.33 -8.40
N THR A 45 -0.64 13.13 -7.86
CA THR A 45 -1.40 14.12 -8.64
C THR A 45 -0.76 15.49 -8.48
N PRO A 46 -0.62 16.28 -9.55
CA PRO A 46 -0.14 17.65 -9.42
C PRO A 46 -1.01 18.48 -8.45
N ALA A 47 -0.39 19.43 -7.77
CA ALA A 47 -1.09 20.29 -6.83
C ALA A 47 -2.29 20.99 -7.52
N GLY A 48 -3.43 21.03 -6.83
CA GLY A 48 -4.65 21.65 -7.34
C GLY A 48 -5.50 20.75 -8.23
N GLN A 49 -5.06 19.51 -8.49
CA GLN A 49 -5.84 18.52 -9.25
C GLN A 49 -6.42 17.45 -8.32
N PRO A 50 -7.50 16.75 -8.75
CA PRO A 50 -8.09 15.66 -7.95
C PRO A 50 -7.10 14.54 -7.72
N GLY A 51 -7.08 14.00 -6.50
CA GLY A 51 -6.21 12.90 -6.10
C GLY A 51 -5.16 13.32 -5.10
N MET A 52 -4.33 12.37 -4.68
CA MET A 52 -3.27 12.62 -3.71
C MET A 52 -1.96 12.95 -4.41
N THR A 53 -1.19 13.85 -3.81
CA THR A 53 0.10 14.28 -4.35
C THR A 53 1.24 13.32 -4.04
N MET A 54 1.03 12.39 -3.10
CA MET A 54 2.04 11.45 -2.66
C MET A 54 2.35 10.40 -3.74
N THR A 55 3.65 10.14 -3.95
CA THR A 55 4.09 9.03 -4.79
C THR A 55 4.19 7.75 -3.95
N MET A 56 4.03 6.59 -4.59
CA MET A 56 4.17 5.30 -3.94
C MET A 56 4.32 4.19 -4.97
N ILE A 57 4.60 2.97 -4.50
CA ILE A 57 4.54 1.79 -5.36
C ILE A 57 3.15 1.18 -5.17
N GLY A 58 2.41 1.03 -6.26
CA GLY A 58 1.07 0.45 -6.24
C GLY A 58 1.05 -1.00 -6.68
N TYR A 59 0.08 -1.75 -6.14
CA TYR A 59 -0.19 -3.14 -6.49
C TYR A 59 -1.68 -3.27 -6.72
N GLY A 60 -2.07 -3.57 -7.96
CA GLY A 60 -3.45 -3.49 -8.39
C GLY A 60 -3.90 -2.04 -8.57
N ARG A 61 -5.05 -1.88 -9.22
CA ARG A 61 -5.54 -0.54 -9.57
C ARG A 61 -7.06 -0.55 -9.59
N TYR A 62 -7.65 0.55 -9.15
CA TYR A 62 -9.06 0.84 -9.34
C TYR A 62 -9.24 2.33 -9.61
N GLU A 63 -10.42 2.72 -10.07
CA GLU A 63 -10.72 4.12 -10.36
C GLU A 63 -11.88 4.60 -9.51
N TYR A 64 -11.83 5.87 -9.12
CA TYR A 64 -12.93 6.54 -8.45
C TYR A 64 -13.10 7.94 -9.03
N THR A 65 -14.29 8.49 -8.85
CA THR A 65 -14.61 9.85 -9.33
C THR A 65 -15.00 10.71 -8.13
N LEU A 66 -14.39 11.90 -8.05
CA LEU A 66 -14.74 12.88 -7.04
C LEU A 66 -15.96 13.69 -7.48
N LYS A 67 -16.76 14.14 -6.50
CA LYS A 67 -17.92 14.99 -6.78
C LYS A 67 -17.55 16.31 -7.45
N THR A 68 -16.32 16.77 -7.24
CA THR A 68 -15.81 18.05 -7.73
C THR A 68 -15.18 17.96 -9.12
N SER A 69 -15.03 16.75 -9.68
CA SER A 69 -14.41 16.57 -10.99
C SER A 69 -14.97 15.33 -11.68
N PRO A 70 -15.29 15.41 -12.98
CA PRO A 70 -15.73 14.24 -13.76
C PRO A 70 -14.58 13.31 -14.14
N THR A 71 -13.32 13.73 -13.95
CA THR A 71 -12.16 12.95 -14.35
C THR A 71 -11.92 11.81 -13.34
N PRO A 72 -11.89 10.53 -13.79
CA PRO A 72 -11.57 9.42 -12.91
C PRO A 72 -10.15 9.53 -12.37
N VAL A 73 -9.97 9.10 -11.11
CA VAL A 73 -8.65 9.04 -10.47
C VAL A 73 -8.27 7.57 -10.32
N SER A 74 -7.12 7.18 -10.85
CA SER A 74 -6.55 5.84 -10.66
C SER A 74 -5.86 5.78 -9.31
N TRP A 75 -6.16 4.74 -8.54
CA TRP A 75 -5.59 4.55 -7.20
C TRP A 75 -5.17 3.10 -7.00
N PRO A 76 -4.09 2.84 -6.25
CA PRO A 76 -3.68 1.46 -6.01
C PRO A 76 -4.59 0.75 -5.01
N ILE A 77 -4.75 -0.56 -5.18
CA ILE A 77 -5.42 -1.41 -4.20
C ILE A 77 -4.53 -1.53 -2.96
N LEU A 78 -3.24 -1.85 -3.15
CA LEU A 78 -2.23 -1.77 -2.11
C LEU A 78 -1.20 -0.73 -2.51
N GLY A 79 -0.74 0.07 -1.55
CA GLY A 79 0.27 1.09 -1.79
C GLY A 79 1.39 1.02 -0.77
N LEU A 80 2.62 0.87 -1.25
CA LEU A 80 3.83 0.84 -0.42
C LEU A 80 4.50 2.21 -0.50
N ALA A 81 4.65 2.89 0.64
CA ALA A 81 5.14 4.25 0.67
C ALA A 81 6.23 4.45 1.73
N LEU A 82 7.26 5.20 1.33
CA LEU A 82 8.26 5.70 2.26
C LEU A 82 7.73 6.96 2.94
N GLN A 83 7.83 6.99 4.26
CA GLN A 83 7.58 8.19 5.05
C GLN A 83 8.89 8.65 5.68
N LYS A 84 8.89 9.80 6.35
CA LYS A 84 10.12 10.35 6.91
C LYS A 84 10.83 9.37 7.87
N ASN A 85 10.06 8.78 8.79
CA ASN A 85 10.60 7.94 9.85
C ASN A 85 10.04 6.52 9.86
N TYR A 86 9.25 6.12 8.85
CA TYR A 86 8.62 4.81 8.81
C TYR A 86 8.20 4.46 7.38
N ILE A 87 7.80 3.22 7.20
CA ILE A 87 7.24 2.70 5.94
C ILE A 87 5.76 2.45 6.16
N SER A 88 4.93 2.84 5.21
CA SER A 88 3.48 2.61 5.26
C SER A 88 3.04 1.65 4.17
N LEU A 89 2.07 0.80 4.50
CA LEU A 89 1.35 -0.01 3.53
C LEU A 89 -0.13 0.35 3.62
N TYR A 90 -0.67 0.90 2.54
CA TYR A 90 -2.07 1.30 2.43
C TYR A 90 -2.88 0.20 1.77
N ASN A 91 -4.13 0.05 2.21
CA ASN A 91 -5.05 -0.91 1.63
C ASN A 91 -6.40 -0.24 1.34
N SER A 92 -6.88 -0.39 0.11
CA SER A 92 -8.19 0.13 -0.32
C SER A 92 -9.24 -0.97 -0.46
N ALA A 93 -8.87 -2.23 -0.23
CA ALA A 93 -9.79 -3.36 -0.34
C ALA A 93 -10.42 -3.66 1.02
N ASN A 94 -11.72 -3.42 1.14
CA ASN A 94 -12.44 -3.57 2.40
C ASN A 94 -13.82 -4.18 2.16
N GLY A 95 -14.36 -4.78 3.21
CA GLY A 95 -15.75 -5.21 3.25
C GLY A 95 -16.59 -4.17 3.99
N ASP A 96 -17.73 -4.61 4.52
CA ASP A 96 -18.55 -3.79 5.39
C ASP A 96 -17.94 -3.74 6.80
N GLY A 97 -18.03 -2.58 7.45
CA GLY A 97 -17.52 -2.40 8.80
C GLY A 97 -16.08 -1.90 8.85
N PRO A 98 -15.29 -2.26 9.88
CA PRO A 98 -13.92 -1.77 10.05
C PRO A 98 -13.00 -2.16 8.92
N ALA A 99 -11.88 -1.42 8.79
CA ALA A 99 -10.88 -1.73 7.78
C ALA A 99 -10.40 -3.18 7.90
N PHE A 100 -10.30 -3.87 6.75
CA PHE A 100 -9.99 -5.29 6.73
C PHE A 100 -8.68 -5.63 7.43
N THR A 101 -7.65 -4.80 7.23
CA THR A 101 -6.35 -5.02 7.85
C THR A 101 -6.40 -5.03 9.37
N CYS A 102 -7.39 -4.36 9.98
CA CYS A 102 -7.55 -4.34 11.44
C CYS A 102 -7.85 -5.72 12.03
N THR A 103 -8.29 -6.68 11.23
CA THR A 103 -8.47 -8.06 11.68
C THR A 103 -7.13 -8.73 12.02
N TYR A 104 -6.02 -8.15 11.57
CA TYR A 104 -4.67 -8.63 11.86
C TYR A 104 -3.96 -7.81 12.93
N ASP A 105 -4.66 -6.90 13.60
CA ASP A 105 -4.04 -6.09 14.65
C ASP A 105 -3.48 -6.98 15.75
N GLY A 106 -2.24 -6.70 16.16
CA GLY A 106 -1.51 -7.51 17.13
C GLY A 106 -0.89 -8.78 16.58
N LYS A 107 -1.05 -9.08 15.28
CA LYS A 107 -0.54 -10.32 14.65
C LYS A 107 0.69 -10.10 13.78
N LEU A 108 1.09 -8.86 13.55
CA LEU A 108 2.16 -8.52 12.63
C LEU A 108 3.51 -8.24 13.31
N GLY A 109 3.68 -8.68 14.56
CA GLY A 109 4.91 -8.38 15.28
C GLY A 109 5.00 -6.89 15.60
N ARG A 110 6.14 -6.26 15.29
CA ARG A 110 6.34 -4.82 15.56
C ARG A 110 5.60 -3.89 14.61
N ALA A 111 5.08 -4.38 13.49
CA ALA A 111 4.26 -3.55 12.63
C ALA A 111 2.95 -3.19 13.32
N ARG A 112 2.49 -1.96 13.11
CA ARG A 112 1.27 -1.44 13.72
C ARG A 112 0.20 -1.23 12.67
N ILE A 113 -1.06 -1.30 13.09
CA ILE A 113 -2.19 -1.04 12.21
C ILE A 113 -3.03 0.07 12.83
N SER A 114 -3.24 1.16 12.09
CA SER A 114 -4.09 2.27 12.55
C SER A 114 -5.56 1.88 12.48
N ALA A 115 -6.42 2.69 13.11
CA ALA A 115 -7.87 2.49 13.03
C ALA A 115 -8.39 2.55 11.59
N ARG A 116 -7.69 3.26 10.70
CA ARG A 116 -8.03 3.34 9.28
C ARG A 116 -7.45 2.19 8.45
N GLY A 117 -6.72 1.28 9.09
CA GLY A 117 -6.16 0.12 8.43
C GLY A 117 -4.81 0.33 7.76
N VAL A 118 -4.12 1.43 8.05
CA VAL A 118 -2.77 1.67 7.52
C VAL A 118 -1.77 0.89 8.35
N ILE A 119 -0.95 0.08 7.68
CA ILE A 119 0.12 -0.68 8.33
C ILE A 119 1.38 0.16 8.30
N THR A 120 2.02 0.36 9.44
CA THR A 120 3.26 1.12 9.56
C THR A 120 4.34 0.33 10.27
N MET A 121 5.59 0.54 9.85
CA MET A 121 6.76 -0.11 10.46
C MET A 121 8.00 0.76 10.25
N THR A 122 8.89 0.80 11.22
CA THR A 122 10.16 1.54 11.08
C THR A 122 11.18 0.76 10.28
N SER A 123 11.15 -0.57 10.40
CA SER A 123 12.01 -1.51 9.67
C SER A 123 11.31 -2.87 9.64
N LEU A 124 11.90 -3.85 8.98
CA LEU A 124 11.38 -5.23 9.01
C LEU A 124 11.79 -6.01 10.25
N GLU A 125 12.65 -5.44 11.09
CA GLU A 125 13.07 -6.10 12.32
C GLU A 125 11.87 -6.41 13.20
N ALA A 126 11.75 -7.67 13.62
CA ALA A 126 10.67 -8.18 14.48
C ALA A 126 9.25 -8.00 13.89
N VAL A 127 9.13 -7.76 12.60
CA VAL A 127 7.85 -7.83 11.88
C VAL A 127 7.59 -9.30 11.55
N ASP A 128 6.35 -9.76 11.79
CA ASP A 128 5.95 -11.11 11.38
C ASP A 128 5.63 -11.11 9.89
N LEU A 129 6.65 -11.41 9.08
CA LEU A 129 6.53 -11.39 7.63
C LEU A 129 5.60 -12.47 7.09
N GLN A 130 5.50 -13.61 7.78
CA GLN A 130 4.56 -14.66 7.37
C GLN A 130 3.12 -14.19 7.57
N ALA A 131 2.81 -13.60 8.70
CA ALA A 131 1.48 -13.05 8.97
C ALA A 131 1.14 -11.92 7.99
N LEU A 132 2.11 -11.08 7.66
CA LEU A 132 1.92 -10.02 6.67
C LEU A 132 1.61 -10.59 5.30
N ALA A 133 2.34 -11.63 4.88
CA ALA A 133 2.08 -12.30 3.61
C ALA A 133 0.68 -12.94 3.58
N GLU A 134 0.27 -13.56 4.67
CA GLU A 134 -1.08 -14.13 4.79
C GLU A 134 -2.17 -13.06 4.67
N LEU A 135 -1.97 -11.91 5.29
CA LEU A 135 -2.88 -10.78 5.18
C LEU A 135 -3.01 -10.31 3.73
N ILE A 136 -1.89 -10.17 3.03
CA ILE A 136 -1.87 -9.72 1.63
C ILE A 136 -2.56 -10.74 0.73
N THR A 137 -2.30 -12.03 0.93
CA THR A 137 -3.00 -13.10 0.20
C THR A 137 -4.50 -13.07 0.49
N ALA A 138 -4.90 -12.81 1.73
CA ALA A 138 -6.31 -12.71 2.09
C ALA A 138 -6.99 -11.52 1.39
N ILE A 139 -6.29 -10.43 1.20
CA ILE A 139 -6.80 -9.28 0.42
C ILE A 139 -7.04 -9.71 -1.03
N GLU A 140 -6.08 -10.36 -1.66
CA GLU A 140 -6.23 -10.84 -3.04
C GLU A 140 -7.41 -11.81 -3.17
N THR A 141 -7.51 -12.76 -2.25
CA THR A 141 -8.60 -13.72 -2.23
C THR A 141 -9.95 -13.03 -2.04
N GLY A 142 -10.04 -12.10 -1.10
CA GLY A 142 -11.28 -11.36 -0.83
C GLY A 142 -11.76 -10.55 -2.03
N LEU A 143 -10.83 -9.97 -2.79
CA LEU A 143 -11.17 -9.27 -4.04
C LEU A 143 -11.70 -10.24 -5.09
N ALA A 144 -11.08 -11.42 -5.22
CA ALA A 144 -11.50 -12.42 -6.19
C ALA A 144 -12.88 -13.00 -5.88
N THR A 145 -13.23 -13.15 -4.61
CA THR A 145 -14.55 -13.67 -4.18
C THR A 145 -15.62 -12.60 -4.08
N GLY A 146 -15.25 -11.33 -4.09
CA GLY A 146 -16.19 -10.22 -3.88
C GLY A 146 -16.47 -9.90 -2.42
N GLU A 147 -15.84 -10.60 -1.46
CA GLU A 147 -15.96 -10.26 -0.04
C GLU A 147 -15.33 -8.91 0.28
N LEU A 148 -14.29 -8.54 -0.47
CA LEU A 148 -13.65 -7.23 -0.40
C LEU A 148 -13.83 -6.49 -1.72
N VAL A 149 -13.97 -5.19 -1.63
CA VAL A 149 -14.12 -4.30 -2.78
C VAL A 149 -13.18 -3.12 -2.60
N ALA A 150 -12.49 -2.73 -3.69
CA ALA A 150 -11.63 -1.54 -3.68
C ALA A 150 -12.48 -0.27 -3.71
N ARG A 151 -12.23 0.62 -2.77
CA ARG A 151 -12.95 1.90 -2.67
C ARG A 151 -12.28 2.89 -1.71
#